data_30b7caf74123eebb34e7495877ab0f89
#
_entry.id   30b7caf74123eebb34e7495877ab0f89
#
_cell.length_a   1.000
_cell.length_b   1.000
_cell.length_c   1.000
_cell.angle_alpha   90.00
_cell.angle_beta   90.00
_cell.angle_gamma   90.00
#
_symmetry.space_group_name_H-M   'P 1'
#
loop_
_entity.id
_entity.type
_entity.pdbx_description
1 polymer ?
#
loop_
_entity_poly.entity_id
_entity_poly.type
_entity_poly.pdbx_seq_one_letter_code
_entity_poly.pdbx_strand_id
1 'polypeptide(L)'
;MRILITGGNGYLGTKIVKELVKRGNTAVLSILEGTDAQMLSNMLNVEIYGTTTDEIEKACTSNIDCVLHLATLYGRKNEEPNKILQANLMYPMEILYNSIKNNVKYFFNMDTAINEFTNEYSMSKKQFRNWGKYYAENNKIRFINMVSEHFYGPHDNTVKFIANMLKQLKENTPYIETTLGEQERAFIYIDDLIEAILKIIDYESSKNLNEFVEYEIGPEQNTKIKDALLIMKKLTASKSEIKFGAIPYRKNEEMKSSCDNSKLKSIGWKQNTLTFEEGIKKILKEEKNENIN
;
A
#
# COMPACT_ATOMS: atom_id res chain seq x y z
N MET A 1 -5.20 -8.48 19.38
CA MET A 1 -6.24 -8.78 18.37
C MET A 1 -5.75 -9.91 17.46
N ARG A 2 -6.69 -10.66 16.89
CA ARG A 2 -6.45 -11.58 15.77
C ARG A 2 -6.86 -10.89 14.48
N ILE A 3 -5.92 -10.66 13.59
CA ILE A 3 -6.10 -9.82 12.40
C ILE A 3 -5.91 -10.68 11.15
N LEU A 4 -6.96 -10.85 10.34
CA LEU A 4 -6.84 -11.48 9.03
C LEU A 4 -6.22 -10.49 8.05
N ILE A 5 -5.04 -10.83 7.51
CA ILE A 5 -4.27 -9.96 6.63
C ILE A 5 -4.14 -10.63 5.26
N THR A 6 -4.67 -9.99 4.22
CA THR A 6 -4.43 -10.41 2.85
C THR A 6 -3.22 -9.68 2.28
N GLY A 7 -2.42 -10.35 1.47
CA GLY A 7 -1.19 -9.75 0.93
C GLY A 7 -0.11 -9.50 1.99
N GLY A 8 -0.14 -10.26 3.11
CA GLY A 8 0.80 -10.14 4.21
C GLY A 8 2.26 -10.43 3.82
N ASN A 9 2.49 -11.19 2.76
CA ASN A 9 3.82 -11.47 2.20
C ASN A 9 4.30 -10.45 1.15
N GLY A 10 3.49 -9.43 0.84
CA GLY A 10 3.89 -8.31 -0.03
C GLY A 10 4.83 -7.32 0.69
N TYR A 11 5.36 -6.37 -0.06
CA TYR A 11 6.30 -5.36 0.45
C TYR A 11 5.77 -4.59 1.68
N LEU A 12 4.57 -4.02 1.58
CA LEU A 12 3.91 -3.34 2.70
C LEU A 12 3.46 -4.35 3.77
N GLY A 13 2.87 -5.47 3.33
CA GLY A 13 2.29 -6.49 4.22
C GLY A 13 3.31 -7.08 5.17
N THR A 14 4.49 -7.48 4.69
CA THR A 14 5.55 -8.06 5.53
C THR A 14 5.99 -7.11 6.65
N LYS A 15 6.12 -5.82 6.34
CA LYS A 15 6.50 -4.81 7.34
C LYS A 15 5.39 -4.62 8.39
N ILE A 16 4.14 -4.56 7.97
CA ILE A 16 2.97 -4.44 8.87
C ILE A 16 2.81 -5.69 9.74
N VAL A 17 2.92 -6.90 9.17
CA VAL A 17 2.84 -8.15 9.94
C VAL A 17 3.87 -8.17 11.06
N LYS A 18 5.13 -7.83 10.76
CA LYS A 18 6.20 -7.76 11.76
C LYS A 18 5.85 -6.79 12.89
N GLU A 19 5.35 -5.62 12.57
CA GLU A 19 5.02 -4.60 13.58
C GLU A 19 3.78 -4.99 14.40
N LEU A 20 2.75 -5.58 13.79
CA LEU A 20 1.56 -6.08 14.50
C LEU A 20 1.90 -7.21 15.47
N VAL A 21 2.71 -8.17 15.04
CA VAL A 21 3.17 -9.28 15.90
C VAL A 21 4.01 -8.76 17.05
N LYS A 22 4.92 -7.82 16.81
CA LYS A 22 5.72 -7.15 17.86
C LYS A 22 4.85 -6.44 18.90
N ARG A 23 3.68 -5.91 18.50
CA ARG A 23 2.67 -5.30 19.37
C ARG A 23 1.78 -6.34 20.08
N GLY A 24 2.08 -7.63 19.99
CA GLY A 24 1.36 -8.71 20.65
C GLY A 24 0.06 -9.15 19.95
N ASN A 25 -0.12 -8.81 18.68
CA ASN A 25 -1.24 -9.29 17.88
C ASN A 25 -0.94 -10.65 17.24
N THR A 26 -1.97 -11.39 16.88
CA THR A 26 -1.88 -12.59 16.03
C THR A 26 -2.22 -12.20 14.60
N ALA A 27 -1.33 -12.49 13.67
CA ALA A 27 -1.54 -12.29 12.25
C ALA A 27 -2.02 -13.59 11.60
N VAL A 28 -3.22 -13.58 11.04
CA VAL A 28 -3.79 -14.66 10.25
C VAL A 28 -3.67 -14.25 8.79
N LEU A 29 -2.82 -14.91 8.01
CA LEU A 29 -2.48 -14.49 6.66
C LEU A 29 -3.25 -15.32 5.63
N SER A 30 -3.92 -14.66 4.69
CA SER A 30 -4.40 -15.31 3.47
C SER A 30 -3.42 -14.95 2.34
N ILE A 31 -2.68 -15.95 1.86
CA ILE A 31 -1.55 -15.81 0.92
C ILE A 31 -1.78 -16.67 -0.31
N LEU A 32 -1.52 -16.10 -1.48
CA LEU A 32 -1.60 -16.81 -2.74
C LEU A 32 -0.64 -18.01 -2.75
N GLU A 33 -1.15 -19.17 -3.10
CA GLU A 33 -0.38 -20.42 -3.18
C GLU A 33 0.83 -20.27 -4.13
N GLY A 34 1.95 -20.87 -3.75
CA GLY A 34 3.20 -20.79 -4.52
C GLY A 34 3.99 -19.48 -4.34
N THR A 35 3.53 -18.56 -3.49
CA THR A 35 4.31 -17.35 -3.15
C THR A 35 5.15 -17.57 -1.90
N ASP A 36 6.33 -16.91 -1.85
CA ASP A 36 7.23 -17.04 -0.70
C ASP A 36 6.63 -16.39 0.56
N ALA A 37 6.55 -17.17 1.61
CA ALA A 37 6.14 -16.74 2.93
C ALA A 37 7.01 -17.35 4.04
N GLN A 38 8.16 -17.95 3.70
CA GLN A 38 9.01 -18.70 4.63
C GLN A 38 9.42 -17.89 5.85
N MET A 39 9.77 -16.61 5.66
CA MET A 39 10.13 -15.73 6.77
C MET A 39 8.96 -15.52 7.75
N LEU A 40 7.74 -15.41 7.23
CA LEU A 40 6.55 -15.16 8.05
C LEU A 40 6.07 -16.44 8.74
N SER A 41 6.17 -17.61 8.08
CA SER A 41 5.76 -18.90 8.66
C SER A 41 6.57 -19.31 9.89
N ASN A 42 7.78 -18.80 10.03
CA ASN A 42 8.66 -19.06 11.19
C ASN A 42 8.42 -18.08 12.36
N MET A 43 7.53 -17.10 12.21
CA MET A 43 7.24 -16.15 13.28
C MET A 43 6.19 -16.71 14.25
N LEU A 44 6.40 -16.50 15.54
CA LEU A 44 5.38 -16.75 16.55
C LEU A 44 4.16 -15.84 16.30
N ASN A 45 2.96 -16.35 16.59
CA ASN A 45 1.70 -15.62 16.39
C ASN A 45 1.39 -15.28 14.92
N VAL A 46 1.89 -16.09 13.97
CA VAL A 46 1.53 -16.03 12.55
C VAL A 46 0.91 -17.38 12.14
N GLU A 47 -0.27 -17.32 11.53
CA GLU A 47 -0.96 -18.46 10.94
C GLU A 47 -1.14 -18.19 9.45
N ILE A 48 -1.02 -19.20 8.59
CA ILE A 48 -1.10 -19.05 7.15
C ILE A 48 -2.18 -19.94 6.56
N TYR A 49 -3.03 -19.34 5.74
CA TYR A 49 -4.08 -19.97 4.94
C TYR A 49 -3.89 -19.61 3.47
N GLY A 50 -4.40 -20.44 2.57
CA GLY A 50 -4.43 -20.18 1.14
C GLY A 50 -5.51 -19.15 0.74
N THR A 51 -5.75 -19.07 -0.58
CA THR A 51 -6.74 -18.17 -1.19
C THR A 51 -7.89 -18.93 -1.87
N THR A 52 -8.01 -20.24 -1.65
CA THR A 52 -9.19 -20.99 -2.08
C THR A 52 -10.37 -20.66 -1.18
N THR A 53 -11.59 -20.84 -1.68
CA THR A 53 -12.84 -20.59 -0.91
C THR A 53 -12.82 -21.28 0.45
N ASP A 54 -12.44 -22.57 0.50
CA ASP A 54 -12.36 -23.33 1.75
C ASP A 54 -11.33 -22.77 2.74
N GLU A 55 -10.17 -22.33 2.26
CA GLU A 55 -9.13 -21.73 3.10
C GLU A 55 -9.53 -20.35 3.61
N ILE A 56 -10.21 -19.55 2.78
CA ILE A 56 -10.78 -18.26 3.18
C ILE A 56 -11.85 -18.46 4.29
N GLU A 57 -12.74 -19.42 4.12
CA GLU A 57 -13.77 -19.72 5.13
C GLU A 57 -13.11 -20.16 6.46
N LYS A 58 -12.12 -21.05 6.42
CA LYS A 58 -11.35 -21.45 7.60
C LYS A 58 -10.66 -20.26 8.28
N ALA A 59 -10.00 -19.40 7.50
CA ALA A 59 -9.35 -18.20 8.02
C ALA A 59 -10.37 -17.28 8.72
N CYS A 60 -11.52 -17.02 8.11
CA CYS A 60 -12.57 -16.16 8.67
C CYS A 60 -13.26 -16.74 9.91
N THR A 61 -13.32 -18.08 10.04
CA THR A 61 -13.92 -18.75 11.22
C THR A 61 -12.98 -18.83 12.42
N SER A 62 -11.72 -18.42 12.30
CA SER A 62 -10.70 -18.54 13.35
C SER A 62 -10.74 -17.43 14.42
N ASN A 63 -11.92 -16.91 14.77
CA ASN A 63 -12.15 -15.83 15.75
C ASN A 63 -11.42 -14.53 15.38
N ILE A 64 -11.62 -14.06 14.17
CA ILE A 64 -11.02 -12.82 13.65
C ILE A 64 -11.69 -11.59 14.26
N ASP A 65 -10.91 -10.68 14.84
CA ASP A 65 -11.36 -9.37 15.32
C ASP A 65 -11.57 -8.38 14.18
N CYS A 66 -10.63 -8.34 13.23
CA CYS A 66 -10.68 -7.46 12.07
C CYS A 66 -9.93 -8.04 10.85
N VAL A 67 -10.26 -7.51 9.67
CA VAL A 67 -9.55 -7.76 8.43
C VAL A 67 -8.70 -6.56 8.05
N LEU A 68 -7.46 -6.78 7.61
CA LEU A 68 -6.60 -5.81 6.94
C LEU A 68 -6.32 -6.29 5.51
N HIS A 69 -7.03 -5.70 4.54
CA HIS A 69 -6.90 -6.07 3.14
C HIS A 69 -5.83 -5.23 2.44
N LEU A 70 -4.67 -5.86 2.15
CA LEU A 70 -3.53 -5.24 1.46
C LEU A 70 -3.23 -5.91 0.11
N ALA A 71 -3.83 -7.08 -0.16
CA ALA A 71 -3.60 -7.81 -1.41
C ALA A 71 -4.03 -6.97 -2.61
N THR A 72 -3.19 -6.94 -3.65
CA THR A 72 -3.49 -6.22 -4.88
C THR A 72 -2.65 -6.72 -6.04
N LEU A 73 -3.22 -6.66 -7.24
CA LEU A 73 -2.56 -6.87 -8.53
C LEU A 73 -2.56 -5.57 -9.31
N TYR A 74 -1.37 -5.01 -9.60
CA TYR A 74 -1.24 -3.67 -10.21
C TYR A 74 -1.43 -3.63 -11.72
N GLY A 75 -1.46 -4.76 -12.42
CA GLY A 75 -1.54 -4.80 -13.88
C GLY A 75 -0.28 -4.30 -14.61
N ARG A 76 0.88 -4.28 -13.95
CA ARG A 76 2.12 -3.69 -14.48
C ARG A 76 2.97 -4.64 -15.32
N LYS A 77 2.60 -5.92 -15.38
CA LYS A 77 3.25 -6.98 -16.18
C LYS A 77 2.38 -7.45 -17.32
N ASN A 78 1.49 -6.56 -17.82
CA ASN A 78 0.51 -6.86 -18.85
C ASN A 78 -0.43 -8.03 -18.46
N GLU A 79 -0.81 -8.09 -17.20
CA GLU A 79 -1.80 -9.04 -16.75
C GLU A 79 -3.15 -8.78 -17.42
N GLU A 80 -3.85 -9.84 -17.78
CA GLU A 80 -5.20 -9.75 -18.36
C GLU A 80 -6.19 -9.08 -17.40
N PRO A 81 -7.11 -8.23 -17.89
CA PRO A 81 -8.07 -7.50 -17.06
C PRO A 81 -8.87 -8.41 -16.11
N ASN A 82 -9.24 -9.63 -16.53
CA ASN A 82 -9.95 -10.58 -15.69
C ASN A 82 -9.14 -11.01 -14.47
N LYS A 83 -7.81 -11.14 -14.58
CA LYS A 83 -6.94 -11.46 -13.45
C LYS A 83 -6.88 -10.30 -12.45
N ILE A 84 -6.88 -9.07 -12.95
CA ILE A 84 -6.91 -7.86 -12.12
C ILE A 84 -8.24 -7.79 -11.36
N LEU A 85 -9.37 -8.03 -12.04
CA LEU A 85 -10.69 -8.09 -11.41
C LEU A 85 -10.79 -9.22 -10.38
N GLN A 86 -10.28 -10.41 -10.71
CA GLN A 86 -10.26 -11.53 -9.78
C GLN A 86 -9.50 -11.20 -8.50
N ALA A 87 -8.32 -10.59 -8.61
CA ALA A 87 -7.46 -10.27 -7.48
C ALA A 87 -7.96 -9.06 -6.65
N ASN A 88 -8.47 -8.01 -7.32
CA ASN A 88 -8.76 -6.74 -6.66
C ASN A 88 -10.25 -6.51 -6.35
N LEU A 89 -11.14 -7.34 -6.91
CA LEU A 89 -12.57 -7.23 -6.68
C LEU A 89 -13.15 -8.56 -6.14
N MET A 90 -13.04 -9.66 -6.87
CA MET A 90 -13.71 -10.91 -6.49
C MET A 90 -13.13 -11.51 -5.21
N TYR A 91 -11.81 -11.63 -5.12
CA TYR A 91 -11.15 -12.15 -3.93
C TYR A 91 -11.47 -11.33 -2.66
N PRO A 92 -11.30 -10.00 -2.63
CA PRO A 92 -11.68 -9.25 -1.43
C PRO A 92 -13.18 -9.23 -1.15
N MET A 93 -14.05 -9.38 -2.16
CA MET A 93 -15.49 -9.58 -1.94
C MET A 93 -15.78 -10.88 -1.19
N GLU A 94 -15.08 -11.97 -1.52
CA GLU A 94 -15.21 -13.23 -0.81
C GLU A 94 -14.74 -13.14 0.65
N ILE A 95 -13.62 -12.45 0.90
CA ILE A 95 -13.15 -12.14 2.27
C ILE A 95 -14.18 -11.31 3.02
N LEU A 96 -14.72 -10.25 2.39
CA LEU A 96 -15.71 -9.36 3.00
C LEU A 96 -17.01 -10.11 3.35
N TYR A 97 -17.51 -10.91 2.43
CA TYR A 97 -18.72 -11.71 2.64
C TYR A 97 -18.55 -12.71 3.79
N ASN A 98 -17.45 -13.47 3.82
CA ASN A 98 -17.15 -14.40 4.91
C ASN A 98 -16.91 -13.69 6.24
N SER A 99 -16.32 -12.49 6.22
CA SER A 99 -16.16 -11.66 7.42
C SER A 99 -17.51 -11.27 8.01
N ILE A 100 -18.44 -10.82 7.19
CA ILE A 100 -19.83 -10.48 7.61
C ILE A 100 -20.54 -11.70 8.17
N LYS A 101 -20.48 -12.84 7.47
CA LYS A 101 -21.08 -14.12 7.90
C LYS A 101 -20.59 -14.56 9.28
N ASN A 102 -19.32 -14.30 9.60
CA ASN A 102 -18.67 -14.67 10.86
C ASN A 102 -18.60 -13.52 11.89
N ASN A 103 -19.39 -12.47 11.71
CA ASN A 103 -19.51 -11.32 12.64
C ASN A 103 -18.17 -10.61 12.93
N VAL A 104 -17.25 -10.58 11.97
CA VAL A 104 -16.04 -9.75 12.04
C VAL A 104 -16.45 -8.28 12.10
N LYS A 105 -15.93 -7.54 13.06
CA LYS A 105 -16.43 -6.18 13.33
C LYS A 105 -15.87 -5.12 12.39
N TYR A 106 -14.60 -5.25 11.96
CA TYR A 106 -13.89 -4.21 11.22
C TYR A 106 -13.24 -4.76 9.96
N PHE A 107 -13.38 -4.01 8.86
CA PHE A 107 -12.70 -4.30 7.60
C PHE A 107 -11.89 -3.07 7.18
N PHE A 108 -10.58 -3.14 7.27
CA PHE A 108 -9.65 -2.12 6.82
C PHE A 108 -9.20 -2.42 5.40
N ASN A 109 -9.58 -1.57 4.46
CA ASN A 109 -9.25 -1.72 3.04
C ASN A 109 -8.17 -0.73 2.64
N MET A 110 -7.05 -1.21 2.09
CA MET A 110 -6.06 -0.36 1.44
C MET A 110 -6.54 -0.04 0.02
N ASP A 111 -6.87 1.21 -0.23
CA ASP A 111 -7.25 1.76 -1.53
C ASP A 111 -6.13 2.62 -2.12
N THR A 112 -6.33 3.19 -3.29
CA THR A 112 -5.39 4.04 -4.01
C THR A 112 -5.96 5.44 -4.25
N ALA A 113 -5.09 6.45 -4.23
CA ALA A 113 -5.44 7.82 -4.62
C ALA A 113 -5.57 7.98 -6.15
N ILE A 114 -5.12 7.01 -6.95
CA ILE A 114 -5.19 7.06 -8.41
C ILE A 114 -6.66 7.14 -8.85
N ASN A 115 -6.95 8.06 -9.79
CA ASN A 115 -8.29 8.22 -10.35
C ASN A 115 -8.79 6.89 -10.96
N GLU A 116 -10.07 6.58 -10.74
CA GLU A 116 -10.70 5.31 -11.13
C GLU A 116 -10.59 5.01 -12.63
N PHE A 117 -10.63 6.03 -13.48
CA PHE A 117 -10.57 5.88 -14.94
C PHE A 117 -9.15 5.88 -15.51
N THR A 118 -8.13 5.79 -14.66
CA THR A 118 -6.73 5.74 -15.11
C THR A 118 -6.35 4.38 -15.70
N ASN A 119 -6.78 3.28 -15.06
CA ASN A 119 -6.52 1.90 -15.50
C ASN A 119 -7.41 0.89 -14.75
N GLU A 120 -7.32 -0.38 -15.15
CA GLU A 120 -8.11 -1.48 -14.57
C GLU A 120 -7.84 -1.67 -13.06
N TYR A 121 -6.61 -1.44 -12.62
CA TYR A 121 -6.24 -1.50 -11.20
C TYR A 121 -7.02 -0.48 -10.38
N SER A 122 -6.97 0.79 -10.74
CA SER A 122 -7.65 1.84 -9.99
C SER A 122 -9.18 1.67 -10.05
N MET A 123 -9.72 1.29 -11.20
CA MET A 123 -11.13 0.99 -11.37
C MET A 123 -11.57 -0.14 -10.43
N SER A 124 -10.87 -1.28 -10.42
CA SER A 124 -11.23 -2.42 -9.57
C SER A 124 -11.16 -2.10 -8.07
N LYS A 125 -10.18 -1.27 -7.65
CA LYS A 125 -10.09 -0.80 -6.25
C LYS A 125 -11.30 0.05 -5.85
N LYS A 126 -11.72 0.99 -6.71
CA LYS A 126 -12.90 1.84 -6.45
C LYS A 126 -14.21 1.04 -6.46
N GLN A 127 -14.33 0.01 -7.29
CA GLN A 127 -15.46 -0.90 -7.28
C GLN A 127 -15.56 -1.65 -5.95
N PHE A 128 -14.45 -2.19 -5.43
CA PHE A 128 -14.44 -2.86 -4.12
C PHE A 128 -14.76 -1.89 -2.98
N ARG A 129 -14.23 -0.67 -2.99
CA ARG A 129 -14.60 0.40 -2.05
C ARG A 129 -16.12 0.63 -2.01
N ASN A 130 -16.77 0.69 -3.17
CA ASN A 130 -18.20 0.91 -3.26
C ASN A 130 -19.00 -0.25 -2.64
N TRP A 131 -18.57 -1.49 -2.81
CA TRP A 131 -19.16 -2.64 -2.13
C TRP A 131 -18.98 -2.57 -0.61
N GLY A 132 -17.79 -2.21 -0.15
CA GLY A 132 -17.54 -2.00 1.28
C GLY A 132 -18.45 -0.92 1.87
N LYS A 133 -18.59 0.21 1.17
CA LYS A 133 -19.52 1.28 1.53
C LYS A 133 -20.98 0.78 1.61
N TYR A 134 -21.43 0.04 0.60
CA TYR A 134 -22.78 -0.53 0.57
C TYR A 134 -23.07 -1.40 1.80
N TYR A 135 -22.15 -2.31 2.18
CA TYR A 135 -22.35 -3.17 3.35
C TYR A 135 -22.28 -2.39 4.67
N ALA A 136 -21.44 -1.39 4.77
CA ALA A 136 -21.37 -0.54 5.96
C ALA A 136 -22.63 0.28 6.14
N GLU A 137 -23.18 0.91 5.09
CA GLU A 137 -24.44 1.67 5.11
C GLU A 137 -25.67 0.78 5.40
N ASN A 138 -25.56 -0.54 5.15
CA ASN A 138 -26.57 -1.54 5.55
C ASN A 138 -26.29 -2.18 6.93
N ASN A 139 -25.47 -1.56 7.76
CA ASN A 139 -25.16 -1.99 9.12
C ASN A 139 -24.59 -3.42 9.24
N LYS A 140 -23.85 -3.91 8.24
CA LYS A 140 -23.29 -5.25 8.24
C LYS A 140 -21.89 -5.33 8.83
N ILE A 141 -21.08 -4.28 8.66
CA ILE A 141 -19.69 -4.23 9.10
C ILE A 141 -19.25 -2.76 9.21
N ARG A 142 -18.24 -2.46 10.05
CA ARG A 142 -17.54 -1.19 9.98
C ARG A 142 -16.47 -1.30 8.90
N PHE A 143 -16.59 -0.51 7.83
CA PHE A 143 -15.65 -0.54 6.71
C PHE A 143 -14.81 0.73 6.66
N ILE A 144 -13.50 0.57 6.85
CA ILE A 144 -12.52 1.66 6.88
C ILE A 144 -11.73 1.62 5.57
N ASN A 145 -11.92 2.62 4.73
CA ASN A 145 -11.20 2.77 3.47
C ASN A 145 -9.99 3.68 3.65
N MET A 146 -8.80 3.16 3.43
CA MET A 146 -7.52 3.86 3.57
C MET A 146 -6.97 4.16 2.17
N VAL A 147 -7.14 5.37 1.71
CA VAL A 147 -6.72 5.85 0.39
C VAL A 147 -5.27 6.28 0.47
N SER A 148 -4.36 5.46 -0.03
CA SER A 148 -2.92 5.76 0.02
C SER A 148 -2.45 6.46 -1.24
N GLU A 149 -1.64 7.49 -1.03
CA GLU A 149 -0.79 8.10 -2.04
C GLU A 149 0.42 7.21 -2.40
N HIS A 150 1.33 7.72 -3.23
CA HIS A 150 2.48 6.98 -3.74
C HIS A 150 3.50 6.74 -2.63
N PHE A 151 3.51 5.54 -2.06
CA PHE A 151 4.49 5.20 -1.03
C PHE A 151 5.78 4.61 -1.62
N TYR A 152 6.89 4.86 -0.94
CA TYR A 152 8.23 4.43 -1.32
C TYR A 152 9.08 4.11 -0.08
N GLY A 153 10.14 3.32 -0.25
CA GLY A 153 11.06 2.96 0.82
C GLY A 153 12.13 1.96 0.35
N PRO A 154 12.99 1.48 1.28
CA PRO A 154 14.04 0.53 0.97
C PRO A 154 13.47 -0.82 0.52
N HIS A 155 14.16 -1.47 -0.42
CA HIS A 155 13.78 -2.79 -0.98
C HIS A 155 12.42 -2.84 -1.68
N ASP A 156 11.89 -1.69 -2.11
CA ASP A 156 10.63 -1.67 -2.88
C ASP A 156 10.86 -2.25 -4.29
N ASN A 157 9.79 -2.75 -4.88
CA ASN A 157 9.84 -3.38 -6.19
C ASN A 157 10.26 -2.38 -7.29
N THR A 158 11.29 -2.74 -8.07
CA THR A 158 11.82 -1.91 -9.15
C THR A 158 10.88 -1.67 -10.33
N VAL A 159 9.69 -2.26 -10.35
CA VAL A 159 8.61 -1.85 -11.27
C VAL A 159 7.95 -0.53 -10.85
N LYS A 160 8.17 -0.06 -9.60
CA LYS A 160 7.70 1.24 -9.12
C LYS A 160 8.69 2.35 -9.48
N PHE A 161 8.16 3.54 -9.74
CA PHE A 161 8.91 4.67 -10.27
C PHE A 161 10.17 5.00 -9.43
N ILE A 162 10.02 5.25 -8.11
CA ILE A 162 11.14 5.66 -7.26
C ILE A 162 12.22 4.59 -7.20
N ALA A 163 11.84 3.33 -6.97
CA ALA A 163 12.79 2.21 -6.91
C ALA A 163 13.53 1.99 -8.23
N ASN A 164 12.81 2.11 -9.38
CA ASN A 164 13.41 2.01 -10.71
C ASN A 164 14.42 3.14 -10.98
N MET A 165 14.02 4.38 -10.68
CA MET A 165 14.92 5.53 -10.89
C MET A 165 16.16 5.46 -10.00
N LEU A 166 16.01 5.09 -8.72
CA LEU A 166 17.16 4.88 -7.83
C LEU A 166 18.10 3.78 -8.34
N LYS A 167 17.53 2.67 -8.84
CA LYS A 167 18.34 1.59 -9.45
C LYS A 167 19.15 2.12 -10.62
N GLN A 168 18.51 2.74 -11.61
CA GLN A 168 19.19 3.27 -12.80
C GLN A 168 20.25 4.31 -12.46
N LEU A 169 19.98 5.21 -11.51
CA LEU A 169 20.92 6.23 -11.07
C LEU A 169 22.14 5.63 -10.35
N LYS A 170 21.94 4.63 -9.49
CA LYS A 170 23.06 3.91 -8.82
C LYS A 170 23.92 3.13 -9.81
N GLU A 171 23.31 2.54 -10.82
CA GLU A 171 24.00 1.81 -11.90
C GLU A 171 24.69 2.74 -12.91
N ASN A 172 24.52 4.07 -12.80
CA ASN A 172 25.00 5.06 -13.75
C ASN A 172 24.55 4.75 -15.19
N THR A 173 23.29 4.38 -15.38
CA THR A 173 22.69 4.23 -16.71
C THR A 173 23.00 5.48 -17.54
N PRO A 174 23.55 5.37 -18.78
CA PRO A 174 24.07 6.53 -19.51
C PRO A 174 23.10 7.68 -19.64
N TYR A 175 21.83 7.39 -19.93
CA TYR A 175 20.73 8.37 -19.95
C TYR A 175 19.44 7.76 -19.45
N ILE A 176 18.60 8.61 -18.85
CA ILE A 176 17.28 8.26 -18.33
C ILE A 176 16.26 9.17 -19.01
N GLU A 177 15.40 8.61 -19.86
CA GLU A 177 14.34 9.36 -20.53
C GLU A 177 13.12 9.52 -19.63
N THR A 178 12.56 10.72 -19.61
CA THR A 178 11.42 11.05 -18.76
C THR A 178 10.55 12.12 -19.42
N THR A 179 9.34 12.30 -18.90
CA THR A 179 8.49 13.44 -19.24
C THR A 179 9.17 14.77 -18.81
N LEU A 180 8.56 15.92 -19.09
CA LEU A 180 9.08 17.19 -18.57
C LEU A 180 9.21 17.22 -17.04
N GLY A 181 8.48 16.33 -16.33
CA GLY A 181 8.58 16.17 -14.88
C GLY A 181 7.91 17.26 -14.06
N GLU A 182 7.04 18.08 -14.67
CA GLU A 182 6.32 19.16 -13.98
C GLU A 182 5.15 18.64 -13.13
N GLN A 183 4.70 17.38 -13.34
CA GLN A 183 3.66 16.79 -12.51
C GLN A 183 4.13 16.60 -11.07
N GLU A 184 3.25 16.99 -10.14
CA GLU A 184 3.46 16.85 -8.70
C GLU A 184 2.87 15.55 -8.17
N ARG A 185 3.59 14.87 -7.27
CA ARG A 185 3.12 13.65 -6.61
C ARG A 185 3.30 13.74 -5.12
N ALA A 186 2.34 13.21 -4.42
CA ALA A 186 2.36 13.01 -2.98
C ALA A 186 3.13 11.71 -2.67
N PHE A 187 4.42 11.82 -2.38
CA PHE A 187 5.28 10.68 -2.04
C PHE A 187 5.37 10.50 -0.53
N ILE A 188 4.77 9.45 0.02
CA ILE A 188 4.85 9.12 1.45
C ILE A 188 5.90 8.03 1.72
N TYR A 189 6.76 8.26 2.72
CA TYR A 189 7.74 7.25 3.13
C TYR A 189 7.04 6.06 3.81
N ILE A 190 7.54 4.85 3.56
CA ILE A 190 6.90 3.60 3.97
C ILE A 190 6.61 3.52 5.47
N ASP A 191 7.51 4.01 6.32
CA ASP A 191 7.32 3.96 7.78
C ASP A 191 6.18 4.88 8.24
N ASP A 192 6.03 6.05 7.61
CA ASP A 192 4.92 6.97 7.87
C ASP A 192 3.57 6.37 7.44
N LEU A 193 3.54 5.63 6.33
CA LEU A 193 2.36 4.89 5.90
C LEU A 193 2.00 3.77 6.89
N ILE A 194 2.99 2.99 7.34
CA ILE A 194 2.77 1.92 8.33
C ILE A 194 2.22 2.49 9.61
N GLU A 195 2.82 3.57 10.12
CA GLU A 195 2.34 4.23 11.35
C GLU A 195 0.91 4.76 11.18
N ALA A 196 0.57 5.33 10.02
CA ALA A 196 -0.79 5.77 9.72
C ALA A 196 -1.79 4.60 9.78
N ILE A 197 -1.48 3.48 9.11
CA ILE A 197 -2.34 2.28 9.11
C ILE A 197 -2.55 1.76 10.53
N LEU A 198 -1.48 1.62 11.31
CA LEU A 198 -1.56 1.13 12.69
C LEU A 198 -2.37 2.08 13.58
N LYS A 199 -2.19 3.38 13.41
CA LYS A 199 -2.95 4.40 14.13
C LYS A 199 -4.44 4.36 13.79
N ILE A 200 -4.79 4.16 12.51
CA ILE A 200 -6.18 3.98 12.08
C ILE A 200 -6.77 2.71 12.68
N ILE A 201 -6.03 1.59 12.65
CA ILE A 201 -6.50 0.33 13.25
C ILE A 201 -6.79 0.53 14.74
N ASP A 202 -5.84 1.09 15.50
CA ASP A 202 -5.99 1.30 16.93
C ASP A 202 -7.19 2.21 17.26
N TYR A 203 -7.36 3.31 16.52
CA TYR A 203 -8.45 4.26 16.73
C TYR A 203 -9.82 3.68 16.35
N GLU A 204 -9.94 3.09 15.16
CA GLU A 204 -11.20 2.62 14.63
C GLU A 204 -11.69 1.34 15.32
N SER A 205 -10.79 0.48 15.80
CA SER A 205 -11.13 -0.73 16.54
C SER A 205 -11.72 -0.42 17.95
N SER A 206 -11.65 0.82 18.39
CA SER A 206 -12.31 1.27 19.63
C SER A 206 -13.77 1.71 19.43
N LYS A 207 -14.22 1.83 18.16
CA LYS A 207 -15.59 2.30 17.83
C LYS A 207 -16.54 1.11 17.72
N ASN A 208 -17.78 1.32 18.09
CA ASN A 208 -18.81 0.27 18.05
C ASN A 208 -19.98 0.63 17.14
N LEU A 209 -19.70 1.21 15.99
CA LEU A 209 -20.68 1.63 14.99
C LEU A 209 -20.34 1.02 13.63
N ASN A 210 -21.32 0.41 12.97
CA ASN A 210 -21.18 -0.03 11.59
C ASN A 210 -21.40 1.16 10.66
N GLU A 211 -20.33 1.69 10.11
CA GLU A 211 -20.35 2.81 9.19
C GLU A 211 -19.18 2.72 8.18
N PHE A 212 -19.30 3.46 7.11
CA PHE A 212 -18.20 3.68 6.17
C PHE A 212 -17.36 4.87 6.64
N VAL A 213 -16.07 4.65 6.77
CA VAL A 213 -15.10 5.68 7.15
C VAL A 213 -13.98 5.71 6.13
N GLU A 214 -13.57 6.91 5.68
CA GLU A 214 -12.47 7.06 4.74
C GLU A 214 -11.36 7.94 5.34
N TYR A 215 -10.11 7.52 5.15
CA TYR A 215 -8.89 8.25 5.48
C TYR A 215 -8.02 8.39 4.26
N GLU A 216 -7.55 9.59 3.98
CA GLU A 216 -6.49 9.81 3.00
C GLU A 216 -5.14 9.78 3.70
N ILE A 217 -4.18 9.03 3.12
CA ILE A 217 -2.85 8.82 3.68
C ILE A 217 -1.80 9.29 2.67
N GLY A 218 -1.22 10.44 2.94
CA GLY A 218 -0.20 11.05 2.10
C GLY A 218 0.61 12.10 2.86
N PRO A 219 1.68 12.63 2.25
CA PRO A 219 2.52 13.63 2.86
C PRO A 219 1.83 15.00 2.91
N GLU A 220 2.40 15.90 3.69
CA GLU A 220 1.94 17.30 3.74
C GLU A 220 2.30 18.09 2.48
N GLN A 221 3.35 17.68 1.78
CA GLN A 221 3.87 18.38 0.62
C GLN A 221 4.08 17.45 -0.56
N ASN A 222 3.66 17.91 -1.73
CA ASN A 222 3.94 17.24 -2.98
C ASN A 222 5.38 17.53 -3.44
N THR A 223 5.89 16.64 -4.28
CA THR A 223 7.19 16.78 -4.92
C THR A 223 7.01 16.68 -6.43
N LYS A 224 7.56 17.63 -7.20
CA LYS A 224 7.61 17.51 -8.66
C LYS A 224 8.49 16.32 -9.05
N ILE A 225 8.08 15.59 -10.08
CA ILE A 225 8.88 14.48 -10.60
C ILE A 225 10.29 14.91 -10.98
N LYS A 226 10.43 16.08 -11.59
CA LYS A 226 11.73 16.68 -11.93
C LYS A 226 12.62 16.87 -10.70
N ASP A 227 12.06 17.43 -9.63
CA ASP A 227 12.80 17.68 -8.40
C ASP A 227 13.17 16.34 -7.71
N ALA A 228 12.25 15.37 -7.68
CA ALA A 228 12.51 14.03 -7.16
C ALA A 228 13.69 13.37 -7.88
N LEU A 229 13.74 13.45 -9.21
CA LEU A 229 14.84 12.90 -10.01
C LEU A 229 16.17 13.62 -9.74
N LEU A 230 16.18 14.93 -9.65
CA LEU A 230 17.38 15.71 -9.34
C LEU A 230 17.90 15.43 -7.93
N ILE A 231 17.02 15.31 -6.94
CA ILE A 231 17.38 14.92 -5.56
C ILE A 231 18.03 13.54 -5.58
N MET A 232 17.38 12.54 -6.21
CA MET A 232 17.92 11.18 -6.29
C MET A 232 19.27 11.14 -6.99
N LYS A 233 19.43 11.84 -8.14
CA LYS A 233 20.72 11.94 -8.85
C LYS A 233 21.81 12.53 -7.98
N LYS A 234 21.52 13.63 -7.28
CA LYS A 234 22.47 14.30 -6.37
C LYS A 234 22.91 13.34 -5.24
N LEU A 235 21.96 12.69 -4.58
CA LEU A 235 22.23 11.83 -3.41
C LEU A 235 22.95 10.52 -3.78
N THR A 236 22.75 10.00 -4.98
CA THR A 236 23.46 8.84 -5.50
C THR A 236 24.81 9.19 -6.14
N ALA A 237 25.14 10.47 -6.28
CA ALA A 237 26.28 10.98 -7.04
C ALA A 237 26.32 10.43 -8.49
N SER A 238 25.17 10.17 -9.09
CA SER A 238 25.04 9.55 -10.40
C SER A 238 25.54 10.46 -11.52
N LYS A 239 26.26 9.84 -12.48
CA LYS A 239 26.70 10.49 -13.72
C LYS A 239 25.66 10.40 -14.85
N SER A 240 24.54 9.69 -14.65
CA SER A 240 23.47 9.56 -15.65
C SER A 240 22.98 10.93 -16.14
N GLU A 241 22.77 11.06 -17.43
CA GLU A 241 22.04 12.20 -18.01
C GLU A 241 20.54 11.98 -17.88
N ILE A 242 19.79 12.96 -17.34
CA ILE A 242 18.32 12.89 -17.31
C ILE A 242 17.79 13.74 -18.47
N LYS A 243 17.15 13.06 -19.44
CA LYS A 243 16.57 13.69 -20.63
C LYS A 243 15.11 14.04 -20.36
N PHE A 244 14.88 15.21 -19.79
CA PHE A 244 13.52 15.72 -19.55
C PHE A 244 12.82 16.05 -20.86
N GLY A 245 11.55 15.61 -20.99
CA GLY A 245 10.72 15.84 -22.19
C GLY A 245 10.96 14.85 -23.34
N ALA A 246 11.85 13.86 -23.16
CA ALA A 246 12.07 12.81 -24.16
C ALA A 246 10.86 11.86 -24.30
N ILE A 247 10.03 11.75 -23.28
CA ILE A 247 8.79 10.98 -23.25
C ILE A 247 7.62 11.95 -23.10
N PRO A 248 6.54 11.83 -23.90
CA PRO A 248 5.35 12.65 -23.73
C PRO A 248 4.59 12.28 -22.46
N TYR A 249 3.80 13.21 -21.91
CA TYR A 249 2.82 12.89 -20.89
C TYR A 249 1.78 11.88 -21.39
N ARG A 250 1.23 11.06 -20.49
CA ARG A 250 0.08 10.22 -20.79
C ARG A 250 -1.13 11.10 -21.13
N LYS A 251 -2.05 10.58 -21.93
CA LYS A 251 -3.24 11.33 -22.39
C LYS A 251 -4.05 11.95 -21.23
N ASN A 252 -4.11 11.26 -20.10
CA ASN A 252 -4.85 11.68 -18.89
C ASN A 252 -3.89 11.80 -17.71
N GLU A 253 -2.71 12.42 -17.93
CA GLU A 253 -1.73 12.62 -16.85
C GLU A 253 -2.30 13.56 -15.79
N GLU A 254 -2.42 13.09 -14.57
CA GLU A 254 -2.76 13.91 -13.44
C GLU A 254 -1.57 14.81 -13.10
N MET A 255 -1.75 16.11 -13.24
CA MET A 255 -0.64 17.06 -13.03
C MET A 255 -0.38 17.35 -11.56
N LYS A 256 -1.34 17.11 -10.66
CA LYS A 256 -1.17 17.39 -9.24
C LYS A 256 -1.97 16.39 -8.39
N SER A 257 -1.29 15.62 -7.57
CA SER A 257 -1.92 14.84 -6.50
C SER A 257 -2.48 15.78 -5.43
N SER A 258 -3.60 15.40 -4.83
CA SER A 258 -4.15 16.09 -3.65
C SER A 258 -4.48 15.06 -2.58
N CYS A 259 -4.04 15.32 -1.34
CA CYS A 259 -4.31 14.48 -0.20
C CYS A 259 -4.79 15.34 0.97
N ASP A 260 -6.00 15.06 1.46
CA ASP A 260 -6.49 15.66 2.71
C ASP A 260 -6.27 14.70 3.88
N ASN A 261 -5.12 14.81 4.51
CA ASN A 261 -4.77 14.02 5.69
C ASN A 261 -5.26 14.64 7.03
N SER A 262 -6.15 15.64 6.99
CA SER A 262 -6.66 16.33 8.18
C SER A 262 -7.35 15.39 9.16
N LYS A 263 -8.18 14.47 8.66
CA LYS A 263 -8.84 13.45 9.46
C LYS A 263 -7.84 12.49 10.11
N LEU A 264 -6.80 12.08 9.39
CA LEU A 264 -5.73 11.25 9.92
C LEU A 264 -4.95 11.98 11.03
N LYS A 265 -4.66 13.27 10.84
CA LYS A 265 -4.05 14.11 11.88
C LYS A 265 -4.94 14.26 13.11
N SER A 266 -6.26 14.38 12.94
CA SER A 266 -7.20 14.52 14.05
C SER A 266 -7.20 13.33 15.01
N ILE A 267 -6.81 12.14 14.56
CA ILE A 267 -6.63 10.95 15.39
C ILE A 267 -5.21 10.81 15.96
N GLY A 268 -4.37 11.83 15.80
CA GLY A 268 -3.04 11.93 16.40
C GLY A 268 -1.91 11.35 15.56
N TRP A 269 -2.10 11.10 14.26
CA TRP A 269 -0.99 10.77 13.37
C TRP A 269 -0.14 12.01 13.06
N LYS A 270 1.15 11.81 12.95
CA LYS A 270 2.12 12.83 12.53
C LYS A 270 3.10 12.23 11.53
N GLN A 271 3.38 12.98 10.48
CA GLN A 271 4.41 12.60 9.53
C GLN A 271 5.80 12.79 10.15
N ASN A 272 6.65 11.76 10.10
CA ASN A 272 8.02 11.80 10.65
C ASN A 272 9.07 12.08 9.57
N THR A 273 8.82 11.67 8.32
CA THR A 273 9.70 11.93 7.17
C THR A 273 9.13 13.11 6.40
N LEU A 274 9.55 14.32 6.73
CA LEU A 274 8.91 15.55 6.29
C LEU A 274 9.19 15.90 4.83
N THR A 275 10.32 15.44 4.27
CA THR A 275 10.71 15.74 2.89
C THR A 275 11.05 14.48 2.10
N PHE A 276 10.87 14.56 0.78
CA PHE A 276 11.28 13.49 -0.12
C PHE A 276 12.80 13.21 -0.02
N GLU A 277 13.62 14.26 0.12
CA GLU A 277 15.07 14.13 0.28
C GLU A 277 15.46 13.32 1.52
N GLU A 278 14.79 13.55 2.66
CA GLU A 278 14.99 12.75 3.88
C GLU A 278 14.67 11.27 3.66
N GLY A 279 13.56 10.97 2.99
CA GLY A 279 13.18 9.60 2.67
C GLY A 279 14.22 8.89 1.80
N ILE A 280 14.76 9.56 0.78
CA ILE A 280 15.83 9.00 -0.06
C ILE A 280 17.13 8.79 0.74
N LYS A 281 17.49 9.70 1.65
CA LYS A 281 18.65 9.52 2.54
C LYS A 281 18.48 8.30 3.45
N LYS A 282 17.27 8.05 3.97
CA LYS A 282 16.96 6.86 4.77
C LYS A 282 17.17 5.57 3.96
N ILE A 283 16.65 5.52 2.74
CA ILE A 283 16.85 4.37 1.82
C ILE A 283 18.34 4.09 1.63
N LEU A 284 19.11 5.10 1.22
CA LEU A 284 20.53 4.93 0.93
C LEU A 284 21.37 4.56 2.17
N LYS A 285 20.94 4.97 3.35
CA LYS A 285 21.60 4.59 4.62
C LYS A 285 21.32 3.13 4.97
N GLU A 286 20.08 2.65 4.83
CA GLU A 286 19.69 1.26 5.12
C GLU A 286 20.43 0.29 4.21
N GLU A 287 20.44 0.54 2.90
CA GLU A 287 21.16 -0.27 1.92
C GLU A 287 22.68 -0.33 2.17
N LYS A 288 23.29 0.77 2.67
CA LYS A 288 24.72 0.76 3.05
C LYS A 288 25.00 -0.11 4.26
N ASN A 289 24.13 -0.08 5.26
CA ASN A 289 24.31 -0.87 6.47
C ASN A 289 24.21 -2.38 6.21
N GLU A 290 23.37 -2.79 5.26
CA GLU A 290 23.25 -4.21 4.87
C GLU A 290 24.44 -4.73 4.07
N ASN A 291 25.11 -3.88 3.31
CA ASN A 291 26.34 -4.26 2.57
C ASN A 291 27.57 -4.36 3.48
N ILE A 292 27.50 -4.00 4.74
CA ILE A 292 28.61 -4.05 5.73
C ILE A 292 28.46 -5.27 6.65
N ASN A 293 27.27 -5.88 6.74
CA ASN A 293 27.00 -7.09 7.52
C ASN A 293 26.97 -8.34 6.64
#